data_df246468347a4bdd4e9df6acf5ee3e8d
#
_entry.id   df246468347a4bdd4e9df6acf5ee3e8d
#
_cell.length_a   1.000
_cell.length_b   1.000
_cell.length_c   1.000
_cell.angle_alpha   90.00
_cell.angle_beta   90.00
_cell.angle_gamma   90.00
#
_symmetry.space_group_name_H-M   'P 1'
#
loop_
_entity.id
_entity.type
_entity.pdbx_description
1 polymer ?
#
loop_
_entity_poly.entity_id
_entity_poly.type
_entity_poly.pdbx_seq_one_letter_code
_entity_poly.pdbx_strand_id
1 'polypeptide(L)'
;SESVTPQAFTLLNRDVMSDRAIALALRAEKEAKSLPEQIRRAIQLAYGRVPDKVESERLEKYVYKMRAYHAEQEPAQVKNPTSITRSLVEELTGQPFEYEEILPVFENYVPDKKPADVNANTRAFADLCLLLFNSNEFMYVY
;
A
#
# COMPACT_ATOMS: atom_id res chain seq x y z
N SER A 1 -0.02 -31.52 -2.24
CA SER A 1 0.88 -30.61 -2.95
C SER A 1 1.57 -29.69 -1.98
N GLU A 2 2.81 -29.45 -2.20
CA GLU A 2 3.56 -28.56 -1.39
C GLU A 2 3.14 -27.11 -1.64
N SER A 3 2.91 -26.40 -0.55
CA SER A 3 2.56 -25.01 -0.59
C SER A 3 3.81 -24.16 -0.39
N VAL A 4 4.34 -23.63 -1.45
CA VAL A 4 5.48 -22.70 -1.39
C VAL A 4 4.99 -21.29 -1.19
N THR A 5 3.80 -20.99 -1.65
CA THR A 5 3.27 -19.63 -1.71
C THR A 5 3.22 -18.91 -0.37
N PRO A 6 2.76 -19.50 0.75
CA PRO A 6 2.77 -18.80 2.04
C PRO A 6 4.15 -18.35 2.47
N GLN A 7 5.17 -19.16 2.25
CA GLN A 7 6.54 -18.81 2.60
C GLN A 7 7.10 -17.71 1.68
N ALA A 8 6.87 -17.81 0.38
CA ALA A 8 7.26 -16.78 -0.57
C ALA A 8 6.56 -15.44 -0.25
N PHE A 9 5.28 -15.51 0.12
CA PHE A 9 4.50 -14.34 0.49
C PHE A 9 5.06 -13.65 1.73
N THR A 10 5.48 -14.39 2.75
CA THR A 10 6.05 -13.82 3.98
C THR A 10 7.40 -13.14 3.77
N LEU A 11 8.08 -13.39 2.65
CA LEU A 11 9.32 -12.70 2.29
C LEU A 11 9.08 -11.33 1.68
N LEU A 12 7.85 -11.00 1.30
CA LEU A 12 7.52 -9.68 0.78
C LEU A 12 7.58 -8.64 1.89
N ASN A 13 8.14 -7.47 1.56
CA ASN A 13 8.23 -6.35 2.47
C ASN A 13 6.83 -5.84 2.81
N ARG A 14 6.57 -5.60 4.09
CA ARG A 14 5.31 -5.06 4.59
C ARG A 14 4.92 -3.75 3.90
N ASP A 15 5.88 -2.86 3.68
CA ASP A 15 5.63 -1.57 3.05
C ASP A 15 5.18 -1.75 1.60
N VAL A 16 5.77 -2.70 0.87
CA VAL A 16 5.37 -3.02 -0.49
C VAL A 16 3.94 -3.57 -0.51
N MET A 17 3.59 -4.44 0.42
CA MET A 17 2.23 -4.99 0.55
C MET A 17 1.22 -3.89 0.86
N SER A 18 1.56 -3.00 1.78
CA SER A 18 0.72 -1.86 2.15
C SER A 18 0.53 -0.91 0.96
N ASP A 19 1.58 -0.62 0.21
CA ASP A 19 1.51 0.24 -0.98
C ASP A 19 0.62 -0.38 -2.06
N ARG A 20 0.72 -1.69 -2.27
CA ARG A 20 -0.12 -2.42 -3.21
C ARG A 20 -1.59 -2.44 -2.80
N ALA A 21 -1.84 -2.57 -1.50
CA ALA A 21 -3.19 -2.52 -0.95
C ALA A 21 -3.84 -1.15 -1.16
N ILE A 22 -3.10 -0.07 -0.94
CA ILE A 22 -3.57 1.30 -1.19
C ILE A 22 -3.84 1.49 -2.68
N ALA A 23 -2.96 1.01 -3.55
CA ALA A 23 -3.13 1.11 -5.00
C ALA A 23 -4.41 0.39 -5.46
N LEU A 24 -4.66 -0.82 -4.94
CA LEU A 24 -5.88 -1.57 -5.25
C LEU A 24 -7.13 -0.85 -4.73
N ALA A 25 -7.07 -0.31 -3.52
CA ALA A 25 -8.17 0.46 -2.93
C ALA A 25 -8.51 1.68 -3.79
N LEU A 26 -7.53 2.45 -4.18
CA LEU A 26 -7.72 3.63 -5.02
C LEU A 26 -8.30 3.26 -6.38
N ARG A 27 -7.83 2.18 -6.97
CA ARG A 27 -8.35 1.69 -8.24
C ARG A 27 -9.84 1.29 -8.14
N ALA A 28 -10.19 0.51 -7.11
CA ALA A 28 -11.57 0.10 -6.90
C ALA A 28 -12.49 1.30 -6.62
N GLU A 29 -12.03 2.26 -5.83
CA GLU A 29 -12.78 3.49 -5.55
C GLU A 29 -12.99 4.34 -6.81
N LYS A 30 -12.03 4.34 -7.72
CA LYS A 30 -12.14 5.04 -9.00
C LYS A 30 -13.12 4.35 -9.96
N GLU A 31 -13.12 3.02 -9.96
CA GLU A 31 -13.90 2.22 -10.91
C GLU A 31 -15.32 1.93 -10.44
N ALA A 32 -15.63 2.14 -9.15
CA ALA A 32 -16.94 1.87 -8.57
C ALA A 32 -17.33 2.95 -7.57
N LYS A 33 -18.63 3.25 -7.46
CA LYS A 33 -19.13 4.39 -6.67
C LYS A 33 -19.59 4.02 -5.28
N SER A 34 -20.08 2.80 -5.08
CA SER A 34 -20.59 2.34 -3.78
C SER A 34 -19.60 1.35 -3.14
N LEU A 35 -19.63 1.27 -1.80
CA LEU A 35 -18.77 0.32 -1.10
C LEU A 35 -18.98 -1.13 -1.53
N PRO A 36 -20.23 -1.64 -1.67
CA PRO A 36 -20.44 -3.00 -2.17
C PRO A 36 -19.82 -3.25 -3.55
N GLU A 37 -19.94 -2.28 -4.46
CA GLU A 37 -19.37 -2.38 -5.80
C GLU A 37 -17.85 -2.31 -5.77
N GLN A 38 -17.28 -1.48 -4.89
CA GLN A 38 -15.84 -1.38 -4.69
C GLN A 38 -15.25 -2.68 -4.15
N ILE A 39 -15.93 -3.31 -3.20
CA ILE A 39 -15.54 -4.61 -2.66
C ILE A 39 -15.58 -5.67 -3.75
N ARG A 40 -16.65 -5.70 -4.52
CA ARG A 40 -16.80 -6.60 -5.66
C ARG A 40 -15.64 -6.43 -6.65
N ARG A 41 -15.31 -5.18 -6.97
CA ARG A 41 -14.22 -4.87 -7.90
C ARG A 41 -12.86 -5.31 -7.37
N ALA A 42 -12.59 -5.06 -6.10
CA ALA A 42 -11.35 -5.49 -5.46
C ALA A 42 -11.18 -7.02 -5.52
N ILE A 43 -12.26 -7.76 -5.25
CA ILE A 43 -12.23 -9.23 -5.30
C ILE A 43 -12.06 -9.73 -6.74
N GLN A 44 -12.71 -9.09 -7.71
CA GLN A 44 -12.49 -9.43 -9.12
C GLN A 44 -11.03 -9.26 -9.52
N LEU A 45 -10.41 -8.16 -9.10
CA LEU A 45 -9.03 -7.84 -9.43
C LEU A 45 -8.04 -8.77 -8.71
N ALA A 46 -8.32 -9.12 -7.45
CA ALA A 46 -7.42 -9.94 -6.66
C ALA A 46 -7.59 -11.44 -6.93
N TYR A 47 -8.81 -11.91 -7.12
CA TYR A 47 -9.14 -13.34 -7.19
C TYR A 47 -9.74 -13.81 -8.51
N GLY A 48 -10.14 -12.90 -9.39
CA GLY A 48 -10.78 -13.26 -10.65
C GLY A 48 -12.22 -13.77 -10.51
N ARG A 49 -12.87 -13.51 -9.38
CA ARG A 49 -14.26 -13.89 -9.12
C ARG A 49 -15.03 -12.77 -8.44
N VAL A 50 -16.32 -12.96 -8.24
CA VAL A 50 -17.15 -12.03 -7.46
C VAL A 50 -17.48 -12.64 -6.11
N PRO A 51 -17.69 -11.81 -5.06
CA PRO A 51 -18.12 -12.32 -3.76
C PRO A 51 -19.59 -12.76 -3.78
N ASP A 52 -19.93 -13.73 -2.95
CA ASP A 52 -21.33 -14.00 -2.66
C ASP A 52 -21.87 -12.96 -1.66
N LYS A 53 -23.18 -13.01 -1.39
CA LYS A 53 -23.84 -12.04 -0.52
C LYS A 53 -23.29 -12.06 0.91
N VAL A 54 -23.05 -13.24 1.47
CA VAL A 54 -22.54 -13.39 2.85
C VAL A 54 -21.12 -12.82 2.97
N GLU A 55 -20.27 -13.14 2.03
CA GLU A 55 -18.91 -12.61 1.97
C GLU A 55 -18.92 -11.08 1.82
N SER A 56 -19.73 -10.57 0.91
CA SER A 56 -19.85 -9.13 0.68
C SER A 56 -20.30 -8.39 1.96
N GLU A 57 -21.31 -8.88 2.64
CA GLU A 57 -21.81 -8.27 3.87
C GLU A 57 -20.76 -8.29 4.99
N ARG A 58 -20.02 -9.40 5.11
CA ARG A 58 -18.96 -9.55 6.09
C ARG A 58 -17.83 -8.56 5.83
N LEU A 59 -17.44 -8.39 4.59
CA LEU A 59 -16.38 -7.46 4.20
C LEU A 59 -16.83 -6.00 4.37
N GLU A 60 -18.08 -5.68 4.08
CA GLU A 60 -18.61 -4.34 4.37
C GLU A 60 -18.51 -4.00 5.85
N LYS A 61 -18.92 -4.91 6.72
CA LYS A 61 -18.81 -4.72 8.17
C LYS A 61 -17.37 -4.49 8.61
N TYR A 62 -16.44 -5.24 8.02
CA TYR A 62 -15.02 -5.05 8.29
C TYR A 62 -14.55 -3.66 7.90
N VAL A 63 -14.92 -3.18 6.71
CA VAL A 63 -14.54 -1.83 6.27
C VAL A 63 -15.11 -0.75 7.19
N TYR A 64 -16.37 -0.86 7.58
CA TYR A 64 -16.96 0.10 8.51
C TYR A 64 -16.26 0.12 9.87
N LYS A 65 -15.88 -1.04 10.37
CA LYS A 65 -15.08 -1.15 11.60
C LYS A 65 -13.73 -0.46 11.45
N MET A 66 -13.06 -0.66 10.33
CA MET A 66 -11.76 -0.04 10.06
C MET A 66 -11.86 1.45 9.80
N ARG A 67 -12.97 1.92 9.22
CA ARG A 67 -13.24 3.36 9.10
C ARG A 67 -13.30 4.04 10.45
N ALA A 68 -14.01 3.43 11.42
CA ALA A 68 -14.09 3.94 12.78
C ALA A 68 -12.71 3.99 13.43
N TYR A 69 -11.91 2.95 13.23
CA TYR A 69 -10.53 2.90 13.73
C TYR A 69 -9.67 4.03 13.14
N HIS A 70 -9.67 4.17 11.83
CA HIS A 70 -8.83 5.18 11.15
C HIS A 70 -9.31 6.61 11.37
N ALA A 71 -10.57 6.83 11.72
CA ALA A 71 -11.08 8.15 12.05
C ALA A 71 -10.41 8.73 13.30
N GLU A 72 -9.95 7.86 14.19
CA GLU A 72 -9.30 8.24 15.46
C GLU A 72 -7.77 8.18 15.40
N GLN A 73 -7.20 7.69 14.30
CA GLN A 73 -5.76 7.49 14.16
C GLN A 73 -5.16 8.43 13.13
N GLU A 74 -4.01 8.99 13.48
CA GLU A 74 -3.19 9.71 12.49
C GLU A 74 -2.18 8.75 11.87
N PRO A 75 -2.14 8.65 10.52
CA PRO A 75 -1.19 7.77 9.87
C PRO A 75 0.24 8.32 9.99
N ALA A 76 1.19 7.40 10.10
CA ALA A 76 2.60 7.75 10.11
C ALA A 76 3.01 8.39 8.78
N GLN A 77 3.77 9.47 8.87
CA GLN A 77 4.37 10.10 7.70
C GLN A 77 5.60 9.31 7.28
N VAL A 78 5.64 8.93 6.01
CA VAL A 78 6.80 8.25 5.42
C VAL A 78 7.36 9.15 4.34
N LYS A 79 8.62 9.51 4.47
CA LYS A 79 9.33 10.30 3.46
C LYS A 79 10.33 9.40 2.74
N ASN A 80 10.24 9.38 1.42
CA ASN A 80 11.24 8.73 0.59
C ASN A 80 12.37 9.72 0.32
N PRO A 81 13.61 9.39 0.65
CA PRO A 81 14.72 10.30 0.35
C PRO A 81 14.94 10.35 -1.15
N THR A 82 14.91 11.57 -1.71
CA THR A 82 15.21 11.83 -3.12
C THR A 82 16.57 12.50 -3.30
N SER A 83 17.19 12.92 -2.21
CA SER A 83 18.50 13.56 -2.19
C SER A 83 19.32 13.05 -1.02
N ILE A 84 20.61 13.24 -1.13
CA ILE A 84 21.57 12.92 -0.06
C ILE A 84 22.50 14.09 0.14
N THR A 85 22.93 14.32 1.39
CA THR A 85 23.96 15.29 1.70
C THR A 85 25.32 14.62 1.67
N ARG A 86 26.22 15.12 0.86
CA ARG A 86 27.57 14.61 0.76
C ARG A 86 28.56 15.63 1.34
N SER A 87 29.61 15.12 1.99
CA SER A 87 30.69 15.94 2.53
C SER A 87 31.94 15.72 1.70
N LEU A 88 32.59 16.82 1.34
CA LEU A 88 33.88 16.82 0.66
C LEU A 88 34.86 17.67 1.45
N VAL A 89 36.14 17.38 1.26
CA VAL A 89 37.23 18.19 1.83
C VAL A 89 37.82 19.03 0.71
N GLU A 90 37.85 20.34 0.91
CA GLU A 90 38.45 21.25 -0.05
C GLU A 90 39.97 21.01 -0.10
N GLU A 91 40.49 20.76 -1.31
CA GLU A 91 41.89 20.39 -1.49
C GLU A 91 42.88 21.45 -1.07
N LEU A 92 42.54 22.73 -1.24
CA LEU A 92 43.45 23.85 -0.95
C LEU A 92 43.52 24.23 0.53
N THR A 93 42.40 24.10 1.24
CA THR A 93 42.29 24.57 2.63
C THR A 93 42.14 23.40 3.62
N GLY A 94 41.81 22.21 3.14
CA GLY A 94 41.51 21.06 3.97
C GLY A 94 40.20 21.18 4.75
N GLN A 95 39.39 22.17 4.46
CA GLN A 95 38.13 22.38 5.14
C GLN A 95 37.03 21.49 4.58
N PRO A 96 36.27 20.80 5.43
CA PRO A 96 35.11 20.04 4.96
C PRO A 96 34.00 20.99 4.53
N PHE A 97 33.28 20.62 3.47
CA PHE A 97 32.03 21.27 3.09
C PHE A 97 30.99 20.24 2.71
N GLU A 98 29.74 20.62 2.86
CA GLU A 98 28.61 19.75 2.58
C GLU A 98 27.83 20.27 1.38
N TYR A 99 27.29 19.37 0.57
CA TYR A 99 26.40 19.71 -0.53
C TYR A 99 25.32 18.65 -0.66
N GLU A 100 24.16 19.06 -1.15
CA GLU A 100 23.05 18.16 -1.41
C GLU A 100 23.11 17.66 -2.84
N GLU A 101 22.97 16.37 -3.03
CA GLU A 101 22.94 15.74 -4.34
C GLU A 101 21.62 15.00 -4.51
N ILE A 102 20.90 15.32 -5.61
CA ILE A 102 19.68 14.60 -5.97
C ILE A 102 20.09 13.28 -6.57
N LEU A 103 19.54 12.18 -6.01
CA LEU A 103 19.80 10.85 -6.54
C LEU A 103 19.15 10.69 -7.90
N PRO A 104 19.91 10.40 -8.99
CA PRO A 104 19.36 10.37 -10.36
C PRO A 104 18.19 9.40 -10.51
N VAL A 105 18.20 8.27 -9.81
CA VAL A 105 17.13 7.26 -9.83
C VAL A 105 15.79 7.84 -9.36
N PHE A 106 15.80 8.93 -8.59
CA PHE A 106 14.59 9.56 -8.05
C PHE A 106 14.17 10.86 -8.75
N GLU A 107 14.94 11.36 -9.72
CA GLU A 107 14.61 12.65 -10.39
C GLU A 107 13.21 12.64 -11.02
N ASN A 108 12.82 11.50 -11.63
CA ASN A 108 11.53 11.32 -12.27
C ASN A 108 10.65 10.30 -11.53
N TYR A 109 11.00 9.99 -10.29
CA TYR A 109 10.29 8.99 -9.51
C TYR A 109 8.99 9.57 -8.93
N VAL A 110 7.89 8.87 -9.21
CA VAL A 110 6.60 9.15 -8.58
C VAL A 110 6.42 8.09 -7.49
N PRO A 111 6.54 8.47 -6.20
CA PRO A 111 6.42 7.48 -5.13
C PRO A 111 5.00 6.93 -5.03
N ASP A 112 4.88 5.69 -4.59
CA ASP A 112 3.60 5.09 -4.28
C ASP A 112 2.88 5.89 -3.19
N LYS A 113 1.55 5.91 -3.23
CA LYS A 113 0.76 6.54 -2.18
C LYS A 113 0.95 5.80 -0.86
N LYS A 114 1.19 6.56 0.19
CA LYS A 114 1.34 6.06 1.56
C LYS A 114 0.07 6.33 2.37
N PRO A 115 -0.10 5.70 3.53
CA PRO A 115 -1.31 5.92 4.35
C PRO A 115 -1.62 7.38 4.64
N ALA A 116 -0.60 8.22 4.84
CA ALA A 116 -0.79 9.64 5.09
C ALA A 116 -1.27 10.43 3.87
N ASP A 117 -1.12 9.87 2.66
CA ASP A 117 -1.51 10.53 1.40
C ASP A 117 -2.97 10.31 1.04
N VAL A 118 -3.68 9.47 1.78
CA VAL A 118 -5.07 9.11 1.52
C VAL A 118 -5.93 9.33 2.75
N ASN A 119 -7.24 9.44 2.55
CA ASN A 119 -8.17 9.67 3.67
C ASN A 119 -8.43 8.39 4.47
N ALA A 120 -9.11 8.55 5.61
CA ALA A 120 -9.43 7.45 6.51
C ALA A 120 -10.25 6.34 5.84
N ASN A 121 -11.20 6.70 4.98
CA ASN A 121 -12.02 5.73 4.27
C ASN A 121 -11.18 4.88 3.31
N THR A 122 -10.25 5.50 2.61
CA THR A 122 -9.32 4.78 1.73
C THR A 122 -8.38 3.88 2.53
N ARG A 123 -7.88 4.35 3.68
CA ARG A 123 -7.05 3.51 4.56
C ARG A 123 -7.83 2.27 5.03
N ALA A 124 -9.09 2.45 5.40
CA ALA A 124 -9.94 1.34 5.82
C ALA A 124 -10.15 0.33 4.68
N PHE A 125 -10.40 0.82 3.49
CA PHE A 125 -10.55 -0.05 2.32
C PHE A 125 -9.23 -0.73 1.95
N ALA A 126 -8.12 -0.05 2.11
CA ALA A 126 -6.78 -0.64 1.91
C ALA A 126 -6.50 -1.77 2.91
N ASP A 127 -7.01 -1.67 4.15
CA ASP A 127 -6.91 -2.78 5.10
C ASP A 127 -7.65 -4.02 4.60
N LEU A 128 -8.81 -3.84 3.98
CA LEU A 128 -9.52 -4.95 3.33
C LEU A 128 -8.69 -5.52 2.18
N CYS A 129 -8.10 -4.69 1.34
CA CYS A 129 -7.24 -5.15 0.25
C CYS A 129 -6.03 -5.93 0.78
N LEU A 130 -5.43 -5.46 1.87
CA LEU A 130 -4.33 -6.16 2.52
C LEU A 130 -4.77 -7.53 3.06
N LEU A 131 -5.97 -7.59 3.63
CA LEU A 131 -6.57 -8.85 4.06
C LEU A 131 -6.73 -9.83 2.88
N LEU A 132 -7.19 -9.34 1.73
CA LEU A 132 -7.30 -10.16 0.52
C LEU A 132 -5.94 -10.71 0.08
N PHE A 133 -4.89 -9.88 0.12
CA PHE A 133 -3.54 -10.31 -0.24
C PHE A 133 -2.98 -11.36 0.72
N ASN A 134 -3.37 -11.32 1.99
CA ASN A 134 -2.92 -12.26 3.01
C ASN A 134 -3.78 -13.52 3.11
N SER A 135 -4.84 -13.65 2.29
CA SER A 135 -5.70 -14.81 2.34
C SER A 135 -5.09 -16.00 1.60
N ASN A 136 -5.50 -17.19 2.00
CA ASN A 136 -5.07 -18.41 1.32
C ASN A 136 -5.50 -18.43 -0.15
N GLU A 137 -6.67 -17.88 -0.46
CA GLU A 137 -7.16 -17.84 -1.84
C GLU A 137 -6.21 -17.05 -2.74
N PHE A 138 -5.77 -15.86 -2.30
CA PHE A 138 -4.81 -15.07 -3.07
C PHE A 138 -3.47 -15.79 -3.25
N MET A 139 -2.99 -16.44 -2.19
CA MET A 139 -1.71 -17.14 -2.21
C MET A 139 -1.68 -18.35 -3.16
N TYR A 140 -2.83 -18.89 -3.50
CA TYR A 140 -2.96 -20.09 -4.36
C TYR A 140 -3.61 -19.80 -5.71
N VAL A 141 -3.85 -18.57 -6.06
CA VAL A 141 -4.34 -18.15 -7.38
C VAL A 141 -3.14 -18.00 -8.32
N TYR A 142 -3.25 -18.62 -9.48
CA TYR A 142 -2.21 -18.60 -10.50
C TYR A 142 -2.69 -17.90 -11.76
#